data_a7d86bd61efc98e6d8bd56a1677f5894
#
_entry.id   a7d86bd61efc98e6d8bd56a1677f5894
#
_cell.length_a   1.000
_cell.length_b   1.000
_cell.length_c   1.000
_cell.angle_alpha   90.00
_cell.angle_beta   90.00
_cell.angle_gamma   90.00
#
_symmetry.space_group_name_H-M   'P 1'
#
loop_
_entity.id
_entity.type
_entity.pdbx_description
1 polymer ?
#
loop_
_entity_poly.entity_id
_entity_poly.type
_entity_poly.pdbx_seq_one_letter_code
_entity_poly.pdbx_strand_id
1 'polypeptide(L)'
;MWVDAIRPHVGGLAAASALSGAANLLFRSFPNSRKVVEGVPLYLFFVAMLFQLFVYPHFAWSAWKFTGYDDGWFSQGWGADPMGAAKQHERVWLYAMFGFMMKDMWIFRNDLLFFLHHGIAMAGVLTFFTVPAGLGQFLVGGTVLEMGNLTYNIVLLKGKDSGPNVSPTVKHLAEVLYAIGMGVSNYVGARMFATFTKYDGLKGTYWPWGLGLMWFALIAGRSHVHLSRSWPYFAQRWGGKGKGKAKGKGKSNVRDNAPATVAEVRVTRSAKSRR
;
A
#
# COMPACT_ATOMS: atom_id res chain seq x y z
N MET A 1 -2.10 28.06 -10.83
CA MET A 1 -0.84 27.41 -10.33
C MET A 1 -0.96 25.88 -10.22
N TRP A 2 -1.83 25.29 -9.35
CA TRP A 2 -1.98 23.83 -9.27
C TRP A 2 -2.56 23.21 -10.54
N VAL A 3 -3.62 23.78 -11.08
CA VAL A 3 -4.28 23.30 -12.30
C VAL A 3 -3.31 23.31 -13.48
N ASP A 4 -2.52 24.36 -13.61
CA ASP A 4 -1.57 24.51 -14.71
C ASP A 4 -0.44 23.50 -14.63
N ALA A 5 0.02 23.17 -13.41
CA ALA A 5 1.04 22.15 -13.20
C ALA A 5 0.53 20.73 -13.50
N ILE A 6 -0.74 20.42 -13.22
CA ILE A 6 -1.31 19.09 -13.43
C ILE A 6 -1.80 18.90 -14.87
N ARG A 7 -2.26 19.97 -15.55
CA ARG A 7 -2.83 19.92 -16.90
C ARG A 7 -1.98 19.11 -17.90
N PRO A 8 -0.64 19.28 -18.00
CA PRO A 8 0.19 18.50 -18.93
C PRO A 8 0.18 16.99 -18.63
N HIS A 9 -0.17 16.60 -17.41
CA HIS A 9 -0.11 15.22 -16.93
C HIS A 9 -1.43 14.47 -17.01
N VAL A 10 -2.55 15.15 -17.30
CA VAL A 10 -3.91 14.55 -17.31
C VAL A 10 -3.99 13.35 -18.24
N GLY A 11 -3.42 13.45 -19.45
CA GLY A 11 -3.39 12.35 -20.40
C GLY A 11 -2.64 11.12 -19.86
N GLY A 12 -1.48 11.34 -19.23
CA GLY A 12 -0.69 10.27 -18.62
C GLY A 12 -1.38 9.61 -17.43
N LEU A 13 -2.01 10.41 -16.56
CA LEU A 13 -2.80 9.92 -15.43
C LEU A 13 -4.00 9.08 -15.89
N ALA A 14 -4.72 9.56 -16.92
CA ALA A 14 -5.85 8.83 -17.49
C ALA A 14 -5.41 7.51 -18.14
N ALA A 15 -4.32 7.54 -18.92
CA ALA A 15 -3.76 6.35 -19.56
C ALA A 15 -3.30 5.31 -18.51
N ALA A 16 -2.60 5.74 -17.46
CA ALA A 16 -2.17 4.85 -16.39
C ALA A 16 -3.37 4.24 -15.62
N SER A 17 -4.43 5.03 -15.39
CA SER A 17 -5.66 4.54 -14.78
C SER A 17 -6.36 3.49 -15.67
N ALA A 18 -6.44 3.75 -16.96
CA ALA A 18 -7.00 2.80 -17.93
C ALA A 18 -6.19 1.51 -18.01
N LEU A 19 -4.85 1.59 -18.07
CA LEU A 19 -3.95 0.44 -18.10
C LEU A 19 -4.04 -0.38 -16.81
N SER A 20 -4.11 0.27 -15.65
CA SER A 20 -4.27 -0.41 -14.36
C SER A 20 -5.65 -1.11 -14.27
N GLY A 21 -6.70 -0.47 -14.78
CA GLY A 21 -8.03 -1.08 -14.92
C GLY A 21 -8.03 -2.26 -15.88
N ALA A 22 -7.34 -2.16 -17.03
CA ALA A 22 -7.19 -3.25 -17.99
C ALA A 22 -6.43 -4.44 -17.37
N ALA A 23 -5.39 -4.19 -16.56
CA ALA A 23 -4.72 -5.24 -15.81
C ALA A 23 -5.69 -5.98 -14.86
N ASN A 24 -6.55 -5.25 -14.14
CA ASN A 24 -7.59 -5.89 -13.33
C ASN A 24 -8.52 -6.78 -14.16
N LEU A 25 -8.95 -6.33 -15.34
CA LEU A 25 -9.81 -7.11 -16.22
C LEU A 25 -9.10 -8.35 -16.74
N LEU A 26 -7.84 -8.21 -17.16
CA LEU A 26 -7.01 -9.31 -17.62
C LEU A 26 -6.85 -10.38 -16.53
N PHE A 27 -6.41 -10.00 -15.35
CA PHE A 27 -6.21 -10.95 -14.24
C PHE A 27 -7.54 -11.55 -13.76
N ARG A 28 -8.65 -10.81 -13.85
CA ARG A 28 -9.99 -11.32 -13.56
C ARG A 28 -10.44 -12.41 -14.52
N SER A 29 -9.91 -12.47 -15.74
CA SER A 29 -10.24 -13.50 -16.75
C SER A 29 -9.61 -14.86 -16.46
N PHE A 30 -8.55 -14.92 -15.64
CA PHE A 30 -7.88 -16.19 -15.34
C PHE A 30 -8.75 -17.12 -14.47
N PRO A 31 -8.62 -18.44 -14.62
CA PRO A 31 -9.33 -19.41 -13.81
C PRO A 31 -9.07 -19.18 -12.31
N ASN A 32 -10.12 -19.31 -11.50
CA ASN A 32 -10.06 -19.12 -10.04
C ASN A 32 -9.64 -17.72 -9.52
N SER A 33 -9.33 -16.78 -10.38
CA SER A 33 -8.87 -15.44 -9.98
C SER A 33 -9.95 -14.62 -9.24
N ARG A 34 -11.22 -14.98 -9.42
CA ARG A 34 -12.39 -14.35 -8.75
C ARG A 34 -12.67 -14.90 -7.35
N LYS A 35 -11.93 -15.92 -6.90
CA LYS A 35 -12.06 -16.41 -5.52
C LYS A 35 -11.77 -15.26 -4.56
N VAL A 36 -12.54 -15.19 -3.51
CA VAL A 36 -12.39 -14.15 -2.47
C VAL A 36 -11.53 -14.71 -1.34
N VAL A 37 -10.51 -13.97 -0.96
CA VAL A 37 -9.63 -14.25 0.16
C VAL A 37 -9.65 -13.03 1.07
N GLU A 38 -9.99 -13.20 2.34
CA GLU A 38 -10.10 -12.09 3.30
C GLU A 38 -10.98 -10.92 2.79
N GLY A 39 -12.10 -11.24 2.14
CA GLY A 39 -13.01 -10.23 1.57
C GLY A 39 -12.55 -9.62 0.23
N VAL A 40 -11.36 -9.94 -0.26
CA VAL A 40 -10.76 -9.36 -1.46
C VAL A 40 -10.64 -10.39 -2.58
N PRO A 41 -11.06 -10.10 -3.81
CA PRO A 41 -10.87 -10.99 -4.96
C PRO A 41 -9.37 -11.24 -5.25
N LEU A 42 -9.01 -12.49 -5.50
CA LEU A 42 -7.63 -12.94 -5.67
C LEU A 42 -6.88 -12.21 -6.80
N TYR A 43 -7.56 -11.82 -7.88
CA TYR A 43 -6.92 -11.09 -8.98
C TYR A 43 -6.38 -9.71 -8.55
N LEU A 44 -6.98 -9.08 -7.54
CA LEU A 44 -6.46 -7.79 -7.02
C LEU A 44 -5.12 -7.96 -6.31
N PHE A 45 -4.92 -9.08 -5.59
CA PHE A 45 -3.62 -9.40 -5.01
C PHE A 45 -2.55 -9.56 -6.10
N PHE A 46 -2.85 -10.26 -7.19
CA PHE A 46 -1.89 -10.45 -8.29
C PHE A 46 -1.52 -9.14 -8.96
N VAL A 47 -2.51 -8.28 -9.24
CA VAL A 47 -2.23 -6.95 -9.81
C VAL A 47 -1.42 -6.10 -8.84
N ALA A 48 -1.76 -6.10 -7.54
CA ALA A 48 -1.00 -5.38 -6.53
C ALA A 48 0.46 -5.86 -6.46
N MET A 49 0.68 -7.18 -6.41
CA MET A 49 2.02 -7.77 -6.37
C MET A 49 2.84 -7.46 -7.63
N LEU A 50 2.21 -7.41 -8.80
CA LEU A 50 2.87 -7.00 -10.06
C LEU A 50 3.42 -5.56 -9.95
N PHE A 51 2.60 -4.63 -9.46
CA PHE A 51 3.04 -3.24 -9.29
C PHE A 51 4.13 -3.12 -8.23
N GLN A 52 3.97 -3.78 -7.10
CA GLN A 52 4.87 -3.72 -5.95
C GLN A 52 6.25 -4.36 -6.23
N LEU A 53 6.30 -5.45 -6.98
CA LEU A 53 7.54 -6.16 -7.28
C LEU A 53 8.28 -5.60 -8.50
N PHE A 54 7.54 -5.13 -9.51
CA PHE A 54 8.15 -4.82 -10.80
C PHE A 54 7.98 -3.36 -11.19
N VAL A 55 6.78 -2.81 -11.14
CA VAL A 55 6.51 -1.48 -11.70
C VAL A 55 7.19 -0.39 -10.88
N TYR A 56 6.92 -0.32 -9.59
CA TYR A 56 7.49 0.73 -8.74
C TYR A 56 8.99 0.65 -8.57
N PRO A 57 9.59 -0.53 -8.26
CA PRO A 57 11.03 -0.64 -8.16
C PRO A 57 11.74 -0.33 -9.49
N HIS A 58 11.19 -0.78 -10.62
CA HIS A 58 11.76 -0.54 -11.93
C HIS A 58 11.85 0.96 -12.25
N PHE A 59 10.74 1.69 -12.11
CA PHE A 59 10.74 3.11 -12.47
C PHE A 59 11.49 3.99 -11.46
N ALA A 60 11.45 3.69 -10.18
CA ALA A 60 12.26 4.38 -9.17
C ALA A 60 13.77 4.17 -9.42
N TRP A 61 14.18 2.92 -9.67
CA TRP A 61 15.56 2.59 -10.02
C TRP A 61 16.02 3.24 -11.33
N SER A 62 15.17 3.18 -12.37
CA SER A 62 15.48 3.77 -13.67
C SER A 62 15.62 5.30 -13.59
N ALA A 63 14.78 5.97 -12.79
CA ALA A 63 14.88 7.40 -12.54
C ALA A 63 16.22 7.76 -11.91
N TRP A 64 16.64 7.05 -10.86
CA TRP A 64 17.93 7.27 -10.21
C TRP A 64 19.11 6.92 -11.13
N LYS A 65 19.04 5.78 -11.84
CA LYS A 65 20.07 5.39 -12.81
C LYS A 65 20.26 6.44 -13.91
N PHE A 66 19.17 7.07 -14.39
CA PHE A 66 19.22 8.10 -15.42
C PHE A 66 20.05 9.33 -14.99
N THR A 67 20.11 9.61 -13.68
CA THR A 67 20.96 10.69 -13.13
C THR A 67 22.42 10.28 -12.91
N GLY A 68 22.83 9.09 -13.35
CA GLY A 68 24.17 8.56 -13.08
C GLY A 68 24.38 8.12 -11.63
N TYR A 69 23.28 7.80 -10.91
CA TYR A 69 23.29 7.48 -9.48
C TYR A 69 23.69 8.64 -8.58
N ASP A 70 23.39 9.87 -9.01
CA ASP A 70 23.66 11.09 -8.23
C ASP A 70 22.75 11.13 -6.98
N ASP A 71 23.35 11.21 -5.80
CA ASP A 71 22.65 11.34 -4.53
C ASP A 71 21.87 12.67 -4.43
N GLY A 72 22.27 13.70 -5.18
CA GLY A 72 21.53 14.95 -5.31
C GLY A 72 20.11 14.77 -5.84
N TRP A 73 19.85 13.69 -6.60
CA TRP A 73 18.51 13.33 -7.07
C TRP A 73 17.48 13.21 -5.94
N PHE A 74 17.86 12.69 -4.78
CA PHE A 74 16.92 12.53 -3.66
C PHE A 74 16.36 13.87 -3.17
N SER A 75 17.11 14.95 -3.25
CA SER A 75 16.70 16.28 -2.81
C SER A 75 16.04 17.14 -3.90
N GLN A 76 16.16 16.75 -5.18
CA GLN A 76 15.61 17.49 -6.29
C GLN A 76 14.06 17.50 -6.25
N GLY A 77 13.49 18.63 -6.71
CA GLY A 77 12.06 18.76 -6.95
C GLY A 77 11.67 18.43 -8.38
N TRP A 78 10.46 18.84 -8.74
CA TRP A 78 9.94 18.57 -10.09
C TRP A 78 10.70 19.38 -11.18
N GLY A 79 11.18 20.58 -10.85
CA GLY A 79 11.97 21.41 -11.74
C GLY A 79 11.16 22.25 -12.72
N ALA A 80 11.89 23.05 -13.53
CA ALA A 80 11.29 23.96 -14.51
C ALA A 80 10.87 23.27 -15.82
N ASP A 81 11.46 22.11 -16.15
CA ASP A 81 11.12 21.30 -17.33
C ASP A 81 10.55 19.94 -16.91
N PRO A 82 9.27 19.90 -16.49
CA PRO A 82 8.65 18.67 -16.02
C PRO A 82 8.40 17.67 -17.17
N MET A 83 8.43 18.12 -18.42
CA MET A 83 8.22 17.26 -19.60
C MET A 83 9.54 16.78 -20.23
N GLY A 84 10.68 17.23 -19.72
CA GLY A 84 12.00 16.82 -20.21
C GLY A 84 12.27 15.33 -20.08
N ALA A 85 13.19 14.82 -20.88
CA ALA A 85 13.55 13.40 -20.91
C ALA A 85 14.04 12.89 -19.54
N ALA A 86 14.79 13.73 -18.81
CA ALA A 86 15.28 13.41 -17.46
C ALA A 86 14.17 13.09 -16.46
N LYS A 87 12.97 13.65 -16.64
CA LYS A 87 11.80 13.43 -15.77
C LYS A 87 10.89 12.30 -16.24
N GLN A 88 11.21 11.62 -17.32
CA GLN A 88 10.33 10.60 -17.91
C GLN A 88 10.03 9.45 -16.95
N HIS A 89 11.05 8.87 -16.32
CA HIS A 89 10.87 7.75 -15.40
C HIS A 89 10.11 8.15 -14.13
N GLU A 90 10.39 9.35 -13.61
CA GLU A 90 9.67 9.92 -12.47
C GLU A 90 8.20 10.13 -12.80
N ARG A 91 7.88 10.69 -13.96
CA ARG A 91 6.48 10.82 -14.44
C ARG A 91 5.78 9.49 -14.51
N VAL A 92 6.40 8.49 -15.14
CA VAL A 92 5.78 7.18 -15.30
C VAL A 92 5.54 6.52 -13.94
N TRP A 93 6.47 6.68 -12.99
CA TRP A 93 6.25 6.21 -11.63
C TRP A 93 5.04 6.88 -10.97
N LEU A 94 4.93 8.21 -11.04
CA LEU A 94 3.80 8.96 -10.50
C LEU A 94 2.48 8.57 -11.17
N TYR A 95 2.46 8.40 -12.50
CA TYR A 95 1.28 7.95 -13.22
C TYR A 95 0.88 6.53 -12.82
N ALA A 96 1.85 5.62 -12.71
CA ALA A 96 1.60 4.24 -12.30
C ALA A 96 1.01 4.17 -10.87
N MET A 97 1.55 4.95 -9.93
CA MET A 97 1.04 5.03 -8.56
C MET A 97 -0.40 5.58 -8.54
N PHE A 98 -0.66 6.67 -9.24
CA PHE A 98 -2.00 7.25 -9.33
C PHE A 98 -3.00 6.27 -9.95
N GLY A 99 -2.66 5.67 -11.10
CA GLY A 99 -3.51 4.72 -11.80
C GLY A 99 -3.79 3.45 -10.99
N PHE A 100 -2.79 2.97 -10.27
CA PHE A 100 -2.93 1.84 -9.36
C PHE A 100 -3.91 2.15 -8.22
N MET A 101 -3.81 3.31 -7.58
CA MET A 101 -4.73 3.71 -6.51
C MET A 101 -6.15 3.93 -7.05
N MET A 102 -6.27 4.60 -8.22
CA MET A 102 -7.55 4.93 -8.83
C MET A 102 -8.38 3.69 -9.20
N LYS A 103 -7.73 2.61 -9.72
CA LYS A 103 -8.44 1.39 -10.11
C LYS A 103 -9.17 0.71 -8.95
N ASP A 104 -8.67 0.88 -7.73
CA ASP A 104 -9.19 0.22 -6.54
C ASP A 104 -10.25 1.07 -5.82
N MET A 105 -10.29 2.39 -6.03
CA MET A 105 -11.24 3.30 -5.39
C MET A 105 -12.70 2.88 -5.58
N TRP A 106 -13.05 2.42 -6.79
CA TRP A 106 -14.40 1.99 -7.09
C TRP A 106 -14.76 0.65 -6.42
N ILE A 107 -13.78 -0.25 -6.31
CA ILE A 107 -13.97 -1.58 -5.75
C ILE A 107 -14.18 -1.50 -4.24
N PHE A 108 -13.40 -0.68 -3.57
CA PHE A 108 -13.39 -0.52 -2.11
C PHE A 108 -14.14 0.73 -1.61
N ARG A 109 -15.03 1.30 -2.43
CA ARG A 109 -15.77 2.53 -2.09
C ARG A 109 -16.56 2.50 -0.78
N ASN A 110 -16.90 1.32 -0.28
CA ASN A 110 -17.62 1.11 0.98
C ASN A 110 -16.68 0.89 2.18
N ASP A 111 -15.38 0.75 1.96
CA ASP A 111 -14.35 0.69 3.00
C ASP A 111 -13.74 2.08 3.16
N LEU A 112 -14.20 2.81 4.18
CA LEU A 112 -13.79 4.18 4.42
C LEU A 112 -12.27 4.31 4.64
N LEU A 113 -11.67 3.36 5.37
CA LEU A 113 -10.23 3.42 5.67
C LEU A 113 -9.41 3.22 4.40
N PHE A 114 -9.80 2.24 3.58
CA PHE A 114 -9.16 1.98 2.30
C PHE A 114 -9.34 3.15 1.33
N PHE A 115 -10.57 3.68 1.24
CA PHE A 115 -10.89 4.83 0.41
C PHE A 115 -10.07 6.06 0.80
N LEU A 116 -9.98 6.40 2.08
CA LEU A 116 -9.17 7.51 2.59
C LEU A 116 -7.68 7.28 2.32
N HIS A 117 -7.17 6.07 2.54
CA HIS A 117 -5.76 5.74 2.27
C HIS A 117 -5.41 5.99 0.81
N HIS A 118 -6.21 5.49 -0.14
CA HIS A 118 -5.99 5.69 -1.57
C HIS A 118 -6.16 7.16 -1.98
N GLY A 119 -7.17 7.85 -1.44
CA GLY A 119 -7.40 9.27 -1.68
C GLY A 119 -6.22 10.14 -1.23
N ILE A 120 -5.68 9.88 -0.04
CA ILE A 120 -4.48 10.58 0.48
C ILE A 120 -3.26 10.28 -0.41
N ALA A 121 -3.06 9.03 -0.80
CA ALA A 121 -1.95 8.66 -1.66
C ALA A 121 -2.03 9.34 -3.04
N MET A 122 -3.22 9.37 -3.66
CA MET A 122 -3.43 10.08 -4.93
C MET A 122 -3.22 11.59 -4.80
N ALA A 123 -3.73 12.21 -3.73
CA ALA A 123 -3.50 13.62 -3.45
C ALA A 123 -1.99 13.90 -3.29
N GLY A 124 -1.26 13.02 -2.61
CA GLY A 124 0.20 13.08 -2.52
C GLY A 124 0.86 13.06 -3.89
N VAL A 125 0.51 12.10 -4.75
CA VAL A 125 1.03 12.00 -6.11
C VAL A 125 0.79 13.29 -6.91
N LEU A 126 -0.45 13.82 -6.88
CA LEU A 126 -0.78 15.06 -7.58
C LEU A 126 0.03 16.26 -7.05
N THR A 127 0.25 16.29 -5.74
CA THR A 127 1.06 17.31 -5.08
C THR A 127 2.52 17.29 -5.57
N PHE A 128 3.08 16.09 -5.78
CA PHE A 128 4.47 15.95 -6.21
C PHE A 128 4.75 16.44 -7.64
N PHE A 129 3.74 16.73 -8.45
CA PHE A 129 3.93 17.47 -9.71
C PHE A 129 4.27 18.96 -9.50
N THR A 130 4.19 19.47 -8.28
CA THR A 130 4.48 20.87 -7.97
C THR A 130 5.52 21.06 -6.87
N VAL A 131 6.00 19.97 -6.27
CA VAL A 131 6.90 20.05 -5.12
C VAL A 131 8.28 20.59 -5.54
N PRO A 132 8.83 21.54 -4.79
CA PRO A 132 10.12 22.16 -5.14
C PRO A 132 11.35 21.30 -4.77
N ALA A 133 11.18 20.28 -3.92
CA ALA A 133 12.29 19.44 -3.46
C ALA A 133 11.81 18.07 -3.00
N GLY A 134 12.70 17.06 -3.02
CA GLY A 134 12.48 15.74 -2.43
C GLY A 134 11.65 14.77 -3.27
N LEU A 135 11.51 14.99 -4.57
CA LEU A 135 10.78 14.09 -5.46
C LEU A 135 11.39 12.67 -5.49
N GLY A 136 12.71 12.57 -5.68
CA GLY A 136 13.39 11.27 -5.69
C GLY A 136 13.20 10.51 -4.38
N GLN A 137 13.26 11.22 -3.26
CA GLN A 137 12.99 10.63 -1.94
C GLN A 137 11.55 10.13 -1.82
N PHE A 138 10.58 10.84 -2.38
CA PHE A 138 9.19 10.38 -2.41
C PHE A 138 9.04 9.09 -3.24
N LEU A 139 9.67 9.01 -4.41
CA LEU A 139 9.62 7.81 -5.25
C LEU A 139 10.17 6.58 -4.53
N VAL A 140 11.34 6.72 -3.90
CA VAL A 140 11.96 5.62 -3.15
C VAL A 140 11.14 5.27 -1.91
N GLY A 141 10.70 6.27 -1.14
CA GLY A 141 9.87 6.06 0.05
C GLY A 141 8.55 5.37 -0.28
N GLY A 142 7.85 5.84 -1.31
CA GLY A 142 6.63 5.23 -1.81
C GLY A 142 6.85 3.78 -2.27
N THR A 143 7.94 3.52 -3.00
CA THR A 143 8.32 2.16 -3.43
C THR A 143 8.56 1.25 -2.22
N VAL A 144 9.31 1.68 -1.22
CA VAL A 144 9.58 0.88 -0.01
C VAL A 144 8.30 0.62 0.79
N LEU A 145 7.41 1.61 0.89
CA LEU A 145 6.11 1.43 1.54
C LEU A 145 5.26 0.39 0.79
N GLU A 146 5.25 0.43 -0.55
CA GLU A 146 4.52 -0.55 -1.36
C GLU A 146 5.14 -1.96 -1.28
N MET A 147 6.46 -2.09 -1.16
CA MET A 147 7.09 -3.38 -0.87
C MET A 147 6.69 -3.93 0.51
N GLY A 148 6.45 -3.07 1.50
CA GLY A 148 5.82 -3.49 2.76
C GLY A 148 4.40 -4.02 2.55
N ASN A 149 3.60 -3.37 1.71
CA ASN A 149 2.26 -3.83 1.33
C ASN A 149 2.29 -5.18 0.60
N LEU A 150 3.34 -5.48 -0.18
CA LEU A 150 3.55 -6.80 -0.76
C LEU A 150 3.57 -7.89 0.32
N THR A 151 4.29 -7.67 1.43
CA THR A 151 4.33 -8.64 2.53
C THR A 151 2.96 -8.79 3.22
N TYR A 152 2.15 -7.72 3.25
CA TYR A 152 0.76 -7.77 3.70
C TYR A 152 -0.09 -8.64 2.76
N ASN A 153 0.05 -8.50 1.45
CA ASN A 153 -0.64 -9.36 0.49
C ASN A 153 -0.25 -10.83 0.66
N ILE A 154 1.03 -11.12 0.86
CA ILE A 154 1.52 -12.49 1.10
C ILE A 154 0.90 -13.08 2.38
N VAL A 155 0.82 -12.32 3.47
CA VAL A 155 0.27 -12.83 4.73
C VAL A 155 -1.24 -13.04 4.66
N LEU A 156 -1.98 -12.24 3.90
CA LEU A 156 -3.40 -12.48 3.66
C LEU A 156 -3.62 -13.78 2.87
N LEU A 157 -2.76 -14.07 1.90
CA LEU A 157 -2.85 -15.28 1.07
C LEU A 157 -2.36 -16.55 1.76
N LYS A 158 -1.34 -16.45 2.63
CA LYS A 158 -0.58 -17.58 3.17
C LYS A 158 -0.40 -17.57 4.69
N GLY A 159 -0.88 -16.55 5.39
CA GLY A 159 -0.73 -16.39 6.84
C GLY A 159 -1.66 -17.31 7.65
N LYS A 160 -1.77 -17.00 8.94
CA LYS A 160 -2.50 -17.82 9.93
C LYS A 160 -3.95 -18.12 9.55
N ASP A 161 -4.62 -17.16 8.90
CA ASP A 161 -6.04 -17.23 8.53
C ASP A 161 -6.26 -17.90 7.16
N SER A 162 -5.19 -18.26 6.43
CA SER A 162 -5.27 -19.01 5.18
C SER A 162 -5.82 -20.41 5.41
N GLY A 163 -6.57 -20.95 4.44
CA GLY A 163 -7.28 -22.22 4.54
C GLY A 163 -6.42 -23.43 4.95
N PRO A 164 -7.03 -24.61 5.14
CA PRO A 164 -6.35 -25.81 5.67
C PRO A 164 -5.24 -26.34 4.76
N ASN A 165 -5.27 -25.99 3.47
CA ASN A 165 -4.28 -26.47 2.48
C ASN A 165 -2.90 -25.79 2.58
N VAL A 166 -2.76 -24.77 3.45
CA VAL A 166 -1.46 -24.12 3.68
C VAL A 166 -0.82 -24.71 4.93
N SER A 167 0.41 -25.22 4.80
CA SER A 167 1.11 -25.85 5.92
C SER A 167 1.39 -24.86 7.06
N PRO A 168 1.44 -25.32 8.32
CA PRO A 168 1.74 -24.47 9.48
C PRO A 168 3.07 -23.71 9.36
N THR A 169 4.08 -24.32 8.73
CA THR A 169 5.39 -23.71 8.49
C THR A 169 5.28 -22.53 7.52
N VAL A 170 4.54 -22.70 6.41
CA VAL A 170 4.31 -21.64 5.43
C VAL A 170 3.52 -20.47 6.05
N LYS A 171 2.50 -20.79 6.84
CA LYS A 171 1.74 -19.78 7.60
C LYS A 171 2.65 -18.97 8.51
N HIS A 172 3.49 -19.65 9.28
CA HIS A 172 4.43 -18.99 10.18
C HIS A 172 5.43 -18.11 9.44
N LEU A 173 6.01 -18.63 8.35
CA LEU A 173 6.94 -17.86 7.52
C LEU A 173 6.28 -16.59 6.94
N ALA A 174 5.04 -16.68 6.48
CA ALA A 174 4.30 -15.54 5.98
C ALA A 174 4.06 -14.47 7.06
N GLU A 175 3.72 -14.87 8.30
CA GLU A 175 3.57 -13.93 9.42
C GLU A 175 4.89 -13.27 9.83
N VAL A 176 6.00 -14.01 9.82
CA VAL A 176 7.35 -13.46 10.09
C VAL A 176 7.76 -12.49 8.98
N LEU A 177 7.58 -12.88 7.71
CA LEU A 177 7.89 -12.03 6.56
C LEU A 177 7.08 -10.71 6.62
N TYR A 178 5.80 -10.81 6.95
CA TYR A 178 4.95 -9.64 7.13
C TYR A 178 5.43 -8.74 8.28
N ALA A 179 5.72 -9.31 9.44
CA ALA A 179 6.16 -8.54 10.59
C ALA A 179 7.47 -7.77 10.30
N ILE A 180 8.44 -8.43 9.66
CA ILE A 180 9.71 -7.81 9.28
C ILE A 180 9.50 -6.80 8.14
N GLY A 181 8.84 -7.18 7.06
CA GLY A 181 8.69 -6.34 5.87
C GLY A 181 7.89 -5.06 6.14
N MET A 182 6.77 -5.18 6.87
CA MET A 182 6.01 -4.00 7.29
C MET A 182 6.78 -3.14 8.29
N GLY A 183 7.46 -3.75 9.27
CA GLY A 183 8.27 -3.03 10.25
C GLY A 183 9.37 -2.23 9.59
N VAL A 184 10.15 -2.85 8.72
CA VAL A 184 11.25 -2.20 7.98
C VAL A 184 10.70 -1.10 7.07
N SER A 185 9.65 -1.37 6.31
CA SER A 185 9.09 -0.36 5.39
C SER A 185 8.53 0.86 6.14
N ASN A 186 7.86 0.66 7.26
CA ASN A 186 7.36 1.76 8.10
C ASN A 186 8.51 2.57 8.71
N TYR A 187 9.57 1.90 9.19
CA TYR A 187 10.76 2.58 9.71
C TYR A 187 11.46 3.41 8.63
N VAL A 188 11.73 2.82 7.46
CA VAL A 188 12.34 3.53 6.34
C VAL A 188 11.47 4.70 5.90
N GLY A 189 10.14 4.50 5.75
CA GLY A 189 9.20 5.56 5.42
C GLY A 189 9.25 6.71 6.42
N ALA A 190 9.29 6.42 7.73
CA ALA A 190 9.41 7.46 8.78
C ALA A 190 10.75 8.22 8.70
N ARG A 191 11.85 7.51 8.46
CA ARG A 191 13.19 8.12 8.27
C ARG A 191 13.23 9.02 7.03
N MET A 192 12.68 8.56 5.92
CA MET A 192 12.62 9.34 4.68
C MET A 192 11.78 10.60 4.87
N PHE A 193 10.64 10.49 5.54
CA PHE A 193 9.86 11.66 5.90
C PHE A 193 10.64 12.66 6.76
N ALA A 194 11.31 12.19 7.83
CA ALA A 194 12.13 13.06 8.69
C ALA A 194 13.27 13.76 7.94
N THR A 195 13.81 13.12 6.88
CA THR A 195 14.82 13.75 6.01
C THR A 195 14.18 14.74 5.05
N PHE A 196 13.05 14.37 4.45
CA PHE A 196 12.29 15.21 3.52
C PHE A 196 11.99 16.60 4.10
N THR A 197 11.58 16.67 5.37
CA THR A 197 11.25 17.95 6.04
C THR A 197 12.45 18.91 6.20
N LYS A 198 13.68 18.40 6.01
CA LYS A 198 14.92 19.18 6.19
C LYS A 198 15.45 19.80 4.90
N TYR A 199 14.89 19.48 3.75
CA TYR A 199 15.36 20.01 2.47
C TYR A 199 15.21 21.54 2.39
N ASP A 200 16.26 22.21 1.96
CA ASP A 200 16.30 23.68 1.89
C ASP A 200 15.20 24.25 0.99
N GLY A 201 14.90 23.59 -0.13
CA GLY A 201 13.81 23.99 -1.04
C GLY A 201 12.42 23.95 -0.42
N LEU A 202 12.25 23.34 0.76
CA LEU A 202 10.99 23.28 1.48
C LEU A 202 10.93 24.26 2.66
N LYS A 203 12.05 24.84 3.08
CA LYS A 203 12.11 25.77 4.21
C LYS A 203 11.27 27.02 3.92
N GLY A 204 10.48 27.43 4.90
CA GLY A 204 9.60 28.61 4.77
C GLY A 204 8.36 28.39 3.89
N THR A 205 8.13 27.16 3.41
CA THR A 205 6.94 26.82 2.62
C THR A 205 5.93 26.03 3.46
N TYR A 206 4.70 25.89 2.96
CA TYR A 206 3.66 25.05 3.61
C TYR A 206 3.82 23.55 3.27
N TRP A 207 4.67 23.19 2.33
CA TRP A 207 4.86 21.82 1.86
C TRP A 207 5.20 20.81 2.96
N PRO A 208 6.14 21.10 3.89
CA PRO A 208 6.47 20.16 4.96
C PRO A 208 5.28 19.84 5.85
N TRP A 209 4.40 20.81 6.09
CA TRP A 209 3.21 20.61 6.93
C TRP A 209 2.15 19.76 6.23
N GLY A 210 1.80 20.11 4.98
CA GLY A 210 0.77 19.40 4.22
C GLY A 210 1.18 17.97 3.89
N LEU A 211 2.34 17.79 3.25
CA LEU A 211 2.88 16.46 2.91
C LEU A 211 3.25 15.68 4.17
N GLY A 212 3.74 16.37 5.20
CA GLY A 212 4.07 15.77 6.48
C GLY A 212 2.88 15.15 7.18
N LEU A 213 1.78 15.87 7.24
CA LEU A 213 0.55 15.35 7.84
C LEU A 213 0.03 14.13 7.08
N MET A 214 0.04 14.20 5.73
CA MET A 214 -0.39 13.08 4.89
C MET A 214 0.51 11.85 5.09
N TRP A 215 1.81 12.04 5.07
CA TRP A 215 2.78 10.96 5.26
C TRP A 215 2.69 10.35 6.65
N PHE A 216 2.58 11.20 7.68
CA PHE A 216 2.37 10.75 9.06
C PHE A 216 1.09 9.92 9.19
N ALA A 217 -0.03 10.37 8.63
CA ALA A 217 -1.30 9.64 8.67
C ALA A 217 -1.18 8.26 8.00
N LEU A 218 -0.50 8.19 6.83
CA LEU A 218 -0.25 6.91 6.16
C LEU A 218 0.60 5.96 6.99
N ILE A 219 1.72 6.44 7.56
CA ILE A 219 2.62 5.58 8.38
C ILE A 219 1.94 5.18 9.68
N ALA A 220 1.20 6.06 10.34
CA ALA A 220 0.48 5.75 11.57
C ALA A 220 -0.60 4.69 11.33
N GLY A 221 -1.41 4.84 10.27
CA GLY A 221 -2.41 3.85 9.87
C GLY A 221 -1.78 2.49 9.55
N ARG A 222 -0.71 2.46 8.78
CA ARG A 222 0.04 1.24 8.47
C ARG A 222 0.63 0.58 9.71
N SER A 223 1.21 1.38 10.62
CA SER A 223 1.78 0.86 11.87
C SER A 223 0.70 0.29 12.78
N HIS A 224 -0.47 0.91 12.84
CA HIS A 224 -1.62 0.37 13.55
C HIS A 224 -2.04 -1.01 13.01
N VAL A 225 -2.23 -1.14 11.70
CA VAL A 225 -2.56 -2.42 11.05
C VAL A 225 -1.47 -3.46 11.30
N HIS A 226 -0.20 -3.08 11.16
CA HIS A 226 0.93 -3.96 11.41
C HIS A 226 0.93 -4.51 12.84
N LEU A 227 0.84 -3.64 13.84
CA LEU A 227 0.91 -4.03 15.24
C LEU A 227 -0.33 -4.82 15.68
N SER A 228 -1.53 -4.43 15.24
CA SER A 228 -2.78 -5.12 15.59
C SER A 228 -2.81 -6.56 15.09
N ARG A 229 -2.11 -6.89 13.99
CA ARG A 229 -1.98 -8.25 13.46
C ARG A 229 -0.79 -9.01 14.05
N SER A 230 0.40 -8.41 14.04
CA SER A 230 1.64 -9.10 14.39
C SER A 230 1.75 -9.35 15.89
N TRP A 231 1.40 -8.39 16.73
CA TRP A 231 1.56 -8.51 18.18
C TRP A 231 0.78 -9.67 18.79
N PRO A 232 -0.54 -9.86 18.55
CA PRO A 232 -1.27 -11.00 19.10
C PRO A 232 -0.71 -12.34 18.63
N TYR A 233 -0.30 -12.44 17.36
CA TYR A 233 0.26 -13.66 16.82
C TYR A 233 1.53 -14.12 17.56
N PHE A 234 2.48 -13.20 17.74
CA PHE A 234 3.74 -13.51 18.41
C PHE A 234 3.57 -13.64 19.93
N ALA A 235 2.72 -12.84 20.55
CA ALA A 235 2.44 -12.94 21.98
C ALA A 235 1.86 -14.31 22.36
N GLN A 236 0.93 -14.85 21.57
CA GLN A 236 0.41 -16.21 21.77
C GLN A 236 1.49 -17.28 21.66
N ARG A 237 2.42 -17.12 20.69
CA ARG A 237 3.44 -18.11 20.43
C ARG A 237 4.59 -18.09 21.44
N TRP A 238 4.93 -16.91 21.97
CA TRP A 238 6.01 -16.77 22.94
C TRP A 238 5.52 -16.77 24.38
N GLY A 239 4.30 -16.28 24.64
CA GLY A 239 3.70 -16.28 25.96
C GLY A 239 3.19 -17.66 26.44
N GLY A 240 2.97 -18.60 25.51
CA GLY A 240 2.38 -19.92 25.82
C GLY A 240 3.32 -20.93 26.47
N LYS A 241 4.62 -20.62 26.62
CA LYS A 241 5.57 -21.58 27.25
C LYS A 241 5.60 -21.54 28.78
N GLY A 242 4.84 -20.62 29.42
CA GLY A 242 4.89 -20.41 30.88
C GLY A 242 3.71 -20.97 31.68
N LYS A 243 2.64 -21.46 31.09
CA LYS A 243 1.50 -22.03 31.83
C LYS A 243 1.38 -23.53 31.57
N GLY A 244 2.28 -24.29 32.19
CA GLY A 244 2.13 -25.73 32.38
C GLY A 244 0.89 -26.04 33.20
N LYS A 245 0.07 -26.92 32.66
CA LYS A 245 -0.84 -27.84 33.36
C LYS A 245 -1.54 -27.33 34.64
N ALA A 246 -2.61 -26.59 34.49
CA ALA A 246 -3.69 -26.69 35.44
C ALA A 246 -4.81 -27.54 34.80
N LYS A 247 -4.87 -28.82 35.18
CA LYS A 247 -6.04 -29.67 35.00
C LYS A 247 -7.19 -29.03 35.78
N GLY A 248 -8.14 -28.47 35.08
CA GLY A 248 -9.38 -27.99 35.66
C GLY A 248 -10.52 -28.26 34.68
N LYS A 249 -11.29 -29.33 34.91
CA LYS A 249 -12.59 -29.57 34.30
C LYS A 249 -13.50 -28.37 34.65
N GLY A 250 -13.84 -27.56 33.69
CA GLY A 250 -14.85 -26.53 33.82
C GLY A 250 -15.45 -26.28 32.43
N LYS A 251 -16.60 -26.89 32.15
CA LYS A 251 -17.48 -26.48 31.05
C LYS A 251 -17.91 -25.04 31.36
N SER A 252 -17.42 -24.06 30.68
CA SER A 252 -18.04 -22.74 30.63
C SER A 252 -18.31 -22.37 29.18
N ASN A 253 -19.60 -22.25 28.87
CA ASN A 253 -20.10 -21.58 27.67
C ASN A 253 -19.59 -20.14 27.70
N VAL A 254 -18.49 -19.85 27.04
CA VAL A 254 -18.09 -18.47 26.75
C VAL A 254 -18.62 -18.15 25.36
N ARG A 255 -19.62 -17.28 25.31
CA ARG A 255 -20.06 -16.60 24.10
C ARG A 255 -18.85 -15.84 23.56
N ASP A 256 -18.49 -16.17 22.33
CA ASP A 256 -17.48 -15.44 21.54
C ASP A 256 -17.97 -14.02 21.27
N ASN A 257 -17.53 -13.08 22.11
CA ASN A 257 -17.51 -11.67 21.79
C ASN A 257 -16.16 -11.35 21.15
N ALA A 258 -15.99 -11.70 19.88
CA ALA A 258 -14.94 -11.13 19.06
C ALA A 258 -15.31 -9.68 18.72
N PRO A 259 -14.40 -8.72 18.87
CA PRO A 259 -14.65 -7.37 18.37
C PRO A 259 -14.79 -7.44 16.85
N ALA A 260 -15.86 -6.85 16.34
CA ALA A 260 -16.14 -6.74 14.91
C ALA A 260 -15.03 -5.96 14.22
N THR A 261 -14.08 -6.68 13.67
CA THR A 261 -13.09 -6.14 12.75
C THR A 261 -13.52 -6.52 11.35
N VAL A 262 -13.76 -5.50 10.54
CA VAL A 262 -14.12 -5.54 9.11
C VAL A 262 -15.58 -5.97 8.86
N ALA A 263 -16.40 -4.98 8.52
CA ALA A 263 -17.79 -5.15 8.14
C ALA A 263 -17.95 -6.27 7.10
N GLU A 264 -18.72 -7.30 7.46
CA GLU A 264 -19.28 -8.25 6.49
C GLU A 264 -20.11 -7.47 5.47
N VAL A 265 -19.56 -7.26 4.28
CA VAL A 265 -20.35 -6.85 3.12
C VAL A 265 -21.20 -8.04 2.72
N ARG A 266 -22.35 -8.20 3.34
CA ARG A 266 -23.44 -9.09 2.86
C ARG A 266 -23.90 -8.55 1.51
N VAL A 267 -23.44 -9.15 0.45
CA VAL A 267 -24.11 -9.08 -0.85
C VAL A 267 -25.41 -9.87 -0.74
N THR A 268 -26.48 -9.20 -0.30
CA THR A 268 -27.83 -9.74 -0.41
C THR A 268 -28.23 -9.80 -1.87
N ARG A 269 -28.05 -10.95 -2.50
CA ARG A 269 -28.71 -11.28 -3.76
C ARG A 269 -30.21 -11.33 -3.52
N SER A 270 -30.91 -10.25 -3.85
CA SER A 270 -32.36 -10.28 -4.06
C SER A 270 -32.63 -11.07 -5.35
N ALA A 271 -32.88 -12.38 -5.18
CA ALA A 271 -33.47 -13.19 -6.21
C ALA A 271 -34.97 -12.89 -6.23
N LYS A 272 -35.40 -11.91 -7.02
CA LYS A 272 -36.79 -11.71 -7.36
C LYS A 272 -37.10 -12.50 -8.63
N SER A 273 -37.60 -13.75 -8.44
CA SER A 273 -38.36 -14.52 -9.41
C SER A 273 -39.46 -13.63 -10.00
N ARG A 274 -39.49 -13.48 -11.32
CA ARG A 274 -40.73 -13.11 -12.03
C ARG A 274 -41.17 -14.31 -12.87
N ARG A 275 -42.34 -14.79 -12.51
CA ARG A 275 -43.19 -15.62 -13.37
C ARG A 275 -43.68 -14.78 -14.55
#